data_38efe145c348d2bafb08da60d7d80061
#
_entry.id   38efe145c348d2bafb08da60d7d80061
#
_cell.length_a   1.000
_cell.length_b   1.000
_cell.length_c   1.000
_cell.angle_alpha   90.00
_cell.angle_beta   90.00
_cell.angle_gamma   90.00
#
_symmetry.space_group_name_H-M   'P 1'
#
loop_
_entity.id
_entity.type
_entity.pdbx_description
1 polymer ?
#
loop_
_entity_poly.entity_id
_entity_poly.type
_entity_poly.pdbx_seq_one_letter_code
_entity_poly.pdbx_strand_id
1 'polypeptide(L)'
;MAMKKRARLFCLFAAGAVICAAQEDQRVAAMQWADHYAVVYQVPRELVHSIIEVESGWHPRAVSNQGAVGLMQLMPATAVTFGVTNRFEIEQNIRGGVAYLARLLKLFDGDLRLVAAAYLTGANRILLAGLAYSNAEVYRYVSNVARLYREKRLKRRHTEGSAQNELEGGSEP
;
A
#
# COMPACT_ATOMS: atom_id res chain seq x y z
N MET A 1 24.08 22.69 37.64
CA MET A 1 23.94 22.77 36.17
C MET A 1 23.78 21.43 35.48
N ALA A 2 24.23 20.31 36.06
CA ALA A 2 24.13 18.95 35.51
C ALA A 2 22.73 18.31 35.55
N MET A 3 21.90 18.63 36.56
CA MET A 3 20.53 18.05 36.71
C MET A 3 19.55 18.51 35.63
N LYS A 4 19.64 19.74 35.12
CA LYS A 4 18.78 20.27 34.05
C LYS A 4 19.06 19.64 32.69
N LYS A 5 20.29 19.16 32.43
CA LYS A 5 20.66 18.46 31.18
C LYS A 5 20.12 17.02 31.13
N ARG A 6 20.07 16.31 32.26
CA ARG A 6 19.53 14.94 32.34
C ARG A 6 18.01 14.88 32.16
N ALA A 7 17.27 15.85 32.71
CA ALA A 7 15.83 15.94 32.52
C ALA A 7 15.43 16.23 31.06
N ARG A 8 16.19 17.08 30.34
CA ARG A 8 15.94 17.36 28.91
C ARG A 8 16.21 16.17 28.01
N LEU A 9 17.23 15.36 28.33
CA LEU A 9 17.55 14.16 27.56
C LEU A 9 16.49 13.06 27.76
N PHE A 10 15.96 12.91 28.98
CA PHE A 10 14.90 11.95 29.28
C PHE A 10 13.56 12.32 28.61
N CYS A 11 13.21 13.60 28.56
CA CYS A 11 12.02 14.07 27.84
C CYS A 11 12.11 13.86 26.32
N LEU A 12 13.29 13.99 25.72
CA LEU A 12 13.51 13.73 24.28
C LEU A 12 13.37 12.25 23.95
N PHE A 13 13.86 11.35 24.81
CA PHE A 13 13.70 9.90 24.65
C PHE A 13 12.25 9.45 24.80
N ALA A 14 11.53 9.99 25.78
CA ALA A 14 10.11 9.68 26.00
C ALA A 14 9.24 10.18 24.85
N ALA A 15 9.50 11.38 24.33
CA ALA A 15 8.78 11.91 23.18
C ALA A 15 9.03 11.09 21.90
N GLY A 16 10.26 10.64 21.66
CA GLY A 16 10.60 9.76 20.55
C GLY A 16 9.88 8.41 20.60
N ALA A 17 9.80 7.80 21.77
CA ALA A 17 9.10 6.52 21.97
C ALA A 17 7.59 6.66 21.73
N VAL A 18 6.96 7.73 22.18
CA VAL A 18 5.52 8.00 21.97
C VAL A 18 5.22 8.23 20.48
N ILE A 19 6.08 8.97 19.77
CA ILE A 19 5.92 9.20 18.32
C ILE A 19 6.07 7.89 17.55
N CYS A 20 7.04 7.04 17.89
CA CYS A 20 7.24 5.75 17.26
C CYS A 20 6.03 4.80 17.49
N ALA A 21 5.48 4.74 18.69
CA ALA A 21 4.29 3.97 18.99
C ALA A 21 3.07 4.44 18.19
N ALA A 22 2.86 5.75 18.10
CA ALA A 22 1.76 6.32 17.34
C ALA A 22 1.87 6.06 15.82
N GLN A 23 3.08 5.99 15.27
CA GLN A 23 3.31 5.63 13.88
C GLN A 23 3.04 4.15 13.61
N GLU A 24 3.42 3.27 14.55
CA GLU A 24 3.14 1.84 14.45
C GLU A 24 1.64 1.57 14.51
N ASP A 25 0.90 2.21 15.41
CA ASP A 25 -0.56 2.11 15.49
C ASP A 25 -1.23 2.54 14.17
N GLN A 26 -0.76 3.62 13.55
CA GLN A 26 -1.27 4.06 12.25
C GLN A 26 -0.97 3.06 11.13
N ARG A 27 0.20 2.43 11.16
CA ARG A 27 0.58 1.40 10.19
C ARG A 27 -0.27 0.15 10.33
N VAL A 28 -0.51 -0.31 11.55
CA VAL A 28 -1.40 -1.45 11.84
C VAL A 28 -2.81 -1.17 11.34
N ALA A 29 -3.37 -0.01 11.67
CA ALA A 29 -4.69 0.40 11.18
C ALA A 29 -4.75 0.45 9.64
N ALA A 30 -3.71 0.97 8.98
CA ALA A 30 -3.63 1.02 7.54
C ALA A 30 -3.60 -0.39 6.92
N MET A 31 -2.86 -1.34 7.52
CA MET A 31 -2.83 -2.73 7.06
C MET A 31 -4.22 -3.39 7.18
N GLN A 32 -4.91 -3.18 8.29
CA GLN A 32 -6.26 -3.72 8.49
C GLN A 32 -7.25 -3.18 7.45
N TRP A 33 -7.23 -1.88 7.17
CA TRP A 33 -8.08 -1.29 6.12
C TRP A 33 -7.71 -1.78 4.72
N ALA A 34 -6.42 -1.95 4.44
CA ALA A 34 -5.95 -2.50 3.17
C ALA A 34 -6.46 -3.93 2.95
N ASP A 35 -6.38 -4.77 3.99
CA ASP A 35 -6.89 -6.14 3.96
C ASP A 35 -8.41 -6.18 3.80
N HIS A 36 -9.13 -5.36 4.56
CA HIS A 36 -10.58 -5.24 4.48
C HIS A 36 -11.04 -4.87 3.06
N TYR A 37 -10.50 -3.78 2.49
CA TYR A 37 -10.91 -3.34 1.15
C TYR A 37 -10.39 -4.21 0.02
N ALA A 38 -9.28 -4.92 0.20
CA ALA A 38 -8.85 -5.96 -0.73
C ALA A 38 -9.94 -7.05 -0.90
N VAL A 39 -10.54 -7.49 0.20
CA VAL A 39 -11.68 -8.44 0.16
C VAL A 39 -12.93 -7.80 -0.44
N VAL A 40 -13.33 -6.62 0.03
CA VAL A 40 -14.55 -5.92 -0.43
C VAL A 40 -14.55 -5.70 -1.94
N TYR A 41 -13.43 -5.27 -2.50
CA TYR A 41 -13.29 -4.97 -3.93
C TYR A 41 -12.69 -6.12 -4.75
N GLN A 42 -12.45 -7.30 -4.15
CA GLN A 42 -11.90 -8.49 -4.81
C GLN A 42 -10.55 -8.21 -5.50
N VAL A 43 -9.71 -7.43 -4.85
CA VAL A 43 -8.34 -7.15 -5.29
C VAL A 43 -7.37 -8.05 -4.54
N PRO A 44 -6.36 -8.67 -5.19
CA PRO A 44 -5.36 -9.44 -4.46
C PRO A 44 -4.70 -8.59 -3.36
N ARG A 45 -4.76 -9.06 -2.12
CA ARG A 45 -4.20 -8.39 -0.93
C ARG A 45 -2.74 -7.97 -1.15
N GLU A 46 -1.95 -8.87 -1.71
CA GLU A 46 -0.54 -8.63 -1.97
C GLU A 46 -0.31 -7.50 -3.00
N LEU A 47 -1.26 -7.33 -3.92
CA LEU A 47 -1.20 -6.21 -4.88
C LEU A 47 -1.47 -4.88 -4.18
N VAL A 48 -2.51 -4.81 -3.34
CA VAL A 48 -2.82 -3.62 -2.54
C VAL A 48 -1.62 -3.21 -1.69
N HIS A 49 -1.05 -4.17 -0.93
CA HIS A 49 0.12 -3.92 -0.10
C HIS A 49 1.36 -3.50 -0.90
N SER A 50 1.54 -4.03 -2.12
CA SER A 50 2.68 -3.67 -2.97
C SER A 50 2.54 -2.26 -3.53
N ILE A 51 1.32 -1.86 -3.91
CA ILE A 51 1.04 -0.48 -4.35
C ILE A 51 1.29 0.49 -3.20
N ILE A 52 0.73 0.26 -2.00
CA ILE A 52 0.95 1.14 -0.83
C ILE A 52 2.44 1.29 -0.50
N GLU A 53 3.18 0.18 -0.55
CA GLU A 53 4.63 0.17 -0.30
C GLU A 53 5.38 1.06 -1.31
N VAL A 54 5.05 0.95 -2.60
CA VAL A 54 5.72 1.75 -3.66
C VAL A 54 5.31 3.22 -3.61
N GLU A 55 4.03 3.50 -3.32
CA GLU A 55 3.48 4.85 -3.34
C GLU A 55 3.92 5.70 -2.15
N SER A 56 3.93 5.14 -0.97
CA SER A 56 4.15 5.92 0.25
C SER A 56 5.10 5.26 1.26
N GLY A 57 5.49 3.99 1.08
CA GLY A 57 6.16 3.23 2.12
C GLY A 57 5.34 3.13 3.41
N TRP A 58 4.01 3.10 3.29
CA TRP A 58 3.06 3.10 4.40
C TRP A 58 2.99 4.40 5.22
N HIS A 59 3.37 5.56 4.62
CA HIS A 59 3.28 6.86 5.28
C HIS A 59 1.93 7.53 4.96
N PRO A 60 1.01 7.66 5.94
CA PRO A 60 -0.35 8.17 5.66
C PRO A 60 -0.38 9.66 5.33
N ARG A 61 0.67 10.41 5.66
CA ARG A 61 0.80 11.83 5.37
C ARG A 61 1.73 12.14 4.21
N ALA A 62 2.09 11.15 3.38
CA ALA A 62 2.92 11.36 2.21
C ALA A 62 2.26 12.32 1.22
N VAL A 63 3.04 13.25 0.67
CA VAL A 63 2.61 14.19 -0.37
C VAL A 63 3.69 14.24 -1.46
N SER A 64 3.29 14.01 -2.70
CA SER A 64 4.20 14.13 -3.84
C SER A 64 4.28 15.56 -4.36
N ASN A 65 5.33 15.87 -5.12
CA ASN A 65 5.48 17.17 -5.80
C ASN A 65 4.36 17.45 -6.83
N GLN A 66 3.63 16.44 -7.26
CA GLN A 66 2.51 16.54 -8.19
C GLN A 66 1.15 16.63 -7.50
N GLY A 67 1.12 16.67 -6.15
CA GLY A 67 -0.09 16.80 -5.35
C GLY A 67 -0.85 15.49 -5.10
N ALA A 68 -0.23 14.34 -5.35
CA ALA A 68 -0.73 13.06 -4.86
C ALA A 68 -0.57 12.96 -3.34
N VAL A 69 -1.53 12.33 -2.64
CA VAL A 69 -1.63 12.37 -1.19
C VAL A 69 -1.97 11.00 -0.60
N GLY A 70 -1.33 10.70 0.54
CA GLY A 70 -1.67 9.60 1.44
C GLY A 70 -1.06 8.26 1.06
N LEU A 71 -1.56 7.20 1.67
CA LEU A 71 -1.02 5.84 1.56
C LEU A 71 -0.97 5.31 0.13
N MET A 72 -2.02 5.57 -0.65
CA MET A 72 -2.15 5.14 -2.05
C MET A 72 -1.94 6.28 -3.05
N GLN A 73 -1.38 7.41 -2.61
CA GLN A 73 -1.02 8.57 -3.42
C GLN A 73 -2.13 9.01 -4.39
N LEU A 74 -3.31 9.29 -3.85
CA LEU A 74 -4.45 9.68 -4.67
C LEU A 74 -4.32 11.11 -5.19
N MET A 75 -4.44 11.26 -6.50
CA MET A 75 -4.61 12.57 -7.15
C MET A 75 -6.01 13.15 -6.86
N PRO A 76 -6.20 14.48 -6.86
CA PRO A 76 -7.49 15.11 -6.58
C PRO A 76 -8.63 14.56 -7.44
N ALA A 77 -8.42 14.41 -8.74
CA ALA A 77 -9.44 13.90 -9.67
C ALA A 77 -9.83 12.45 -9.36
N THR A 78 -8.86 11.60 -9.02
CA THR A 78 -9.12 10.22 -8.60
C THR A 78 -9.90 10.19 -7.29
N ALA A 79 -9.54 11.02 -6.32
CA ALA A 79 -10.24 11.13 -5.04
C ALA A 79 -11.71 11.48 -5.23
N VAL A 80 -12.01 12.48 -6.04
CA VAL A 80 -13.40 12.87 -6.39
C VAL A 80 -14.16 11.71 -7.04
N THR A 81 -13.55 11.04 -8.01
CA THR A 81 -14.17 9.92 -8.74
C THR A 81 -14.57 8.77 -7.81
N PHE A 82 -13.79 8.51 -6.76
CA PHE A 82 -14.03 7.41 -5.81
C PHE A 82 -14.59 7.86 -4.46
N GLY A 83 -15.15 9.09 -4.38
CA GLY A 83 -15.86 9.59 -3.20
C GLY A 83 -14.96 9.77 -1.97
N VAL A 84 -13.69 10.13 -2.17
CA VAL A 84 -12.73 10.45 -1.11
C VAL A 84 -12.77 11.94 -0.84
N THR A 85 -13.25 12.34 0.33
CA THR A 85 -13.36 13.75 0.73
C THR A 85 -12.12 14.23 1.49
N ASN A 86 -11.45 13.34 2.21
CA ASN A 86 -10.20 13.61 2.89
C ASN A 86 -9.13 12.58 2.50
N ARG A 87 -8.19 12.99 1.65
CA ARG A 87 -7.12 12.12 1.16
C ARG A 87 -6.04 11.78 2.22
N PHE A 88 -6.02 12.46 3.36
CA PHE A 88 -5.13 12.17 4.49
C PHE A 88 -5.75 11.19 5.50
N GLU A 89 -7.04 10.93 5.39
CA GLU A 89 -7.73 10.00 6.25
C GLU A 89 -7.45 8.57 5.74
N ILE A 90 -6.94 7.71 6.63
CA ILE A 90 -6.38 6.39 6.30
C ILE A 90 -7.41 5.52 5.59
N GLU A 91 -8.60 5.38 6.17
CA GLU A 91 -9.68 4.55 5.63
C GLU A 91 -10.11 5.04 4.25
N GLN A 92 -10.42 6.33 4.10
CA GLN A 92 -10.91 6.88 2.83
C GLN A 92 -9.86 6.78 1.72
N ASN A 93 -8.59 7.04 2.04
CA ASN A 93 -7.50 6.94 1.09
C ASN A 93 -7.34 5.52 0.56
N ILE A 94 -7.32 4.52 1.45
CA ILE A 94 -7.22 3.10 1.07
C ILE A 94 -8.47 2.66 0.32
N ARG A 95 -9.66 2.96 0.80
CA ARG A 95 -10.92 2.63 0.12
C ARG A 95 -10.96 3.14 -1.31
N GLY A 96 -10.65 4.42 -1.51
CA GLY A 96 -10.64 5.03 -2.84
C GLY A 96 -9.56 4.47 -3.75
N GLY A 97 -8.35 4.23 -3.22
CA GLY A 97 -7.23 3.65 -3.97
C GLY A 97 -7.48 2.20 -4.38
N VAL A 98 -8.03 1.37 -3.49
CA VAL A 98 -8.36 -0.02 -3.80
C VAL A 98 -9.54 -0.11 -4.78
N ALA A 99 -10.55 0.76 -4.65
CA ALA A 99 -11.63 0.86 -5.63
C ALA A 99 -11.11 1.24 -7.04
N TYR A 100 -10.15 2.18 -7.10
CA TYR A 100 -9.47 2.51 -8.37
C TYR A 100 -8.70 1.33 -8.92
N LEU A 101 -7.96 0.60 -8.08
CA LEU A 101 -7.20 -0.58 -8.47
C LEU A 101 -8.12 -1.71 -9.01
N ALA A 102 -9.28 -1.93 -8.37
CA ALA A 102 -10.30 -2.86 -8.84
C ALA A 102 -10.84 -2.50 -10.23
N ARG A 103 -11.08 -1.20 -10.47
CA ARG A 103 -11.47 -0.70 -11.79
C ARG A 103 -10.40 -0.98 -12.85
N LEU A 104 -9.12 -0.78 -12.52
CA LEU A 104 -8.02 -1.03 -13.44
C LEU A 104 -7.87 -2.53 -13.72
N LEU A 105 -8.01 -3.40 -12.72
CA LEU A 105 -8.00 -4.86 -12.91
C LEU A 105 -9.09 -5.31 -13.89
N LYS A 106 -10.29 -4.76 -13.77
CA LYS A 106 -11.37 -5.02 -14.73
C LYS A 106 -11.04 -4.49 -16.14
N LEU A 107 -10.48 -3.30 -16.22
CA LEU A 107 -10.21 -2.62 -17.49
C LEU A 107 -9.11 -3.30 -18.32
N PHE A 108 -8.16 -3.94 -17.65
CA PHE A 108 -7.00 -4.59 -18.27
C PHE A 108 -7.00 -6.12 -18.09
N ASP A 109 -8.16 -6.73 -17.88
CA ASP A 109 -8.36 -8.19 -17.77
C ASP A 109 -7.36 -8.88 -16.82
N GLY A 110 -6.99 -8.18 -15.74
CA GLY A 110 -6.07 -8.69 -14.73
C GLY A 110 -4.59 -8.67 -15.12
N ASP A 111 -4.18 -8.10 -16.26
CA ASP A 111 -2.75 -7.92 -16.56
C ASP A 111 -2.12 -6.91 -15.60
N LEU A 112 -1.43 -7.43 -14.58
CA LEU A 112 -0.85 -6.64 -13.51
C LEU A 112 0.20 -5.63 -13.99
N ARG A 113 0.82 -5.84 -15.15
CA ARG A 113 1.79 -4.90 -15.73
C ARG A 113 1.08 -3.66 -16.24
N LEU A 114 -0.03 -3.87 -16.98
CA LEU A 114 -0.89 -2.79 -17.47
C LEU A 114 -1.59 -2.07 -16.32
N VAL A 115 -2.07 -2.82 -15.33
CA VAL A 115 -2.69 -2.28 -14.11
C VAL A 115 -1.73 -1.36 -13.36
N ALA A 116 -0.50 -1.81 -13.09
CA ALA A 116 0.50 -0.99 -12.40
C ALA A 116 0.89 0.24 -13.21
N ALA A 117 1.13 0.08 -14.52
CA ALA A 117 1.43 1.20 -15.40
C ALA A 117 0.30 2.24 -15.43
N ALA A 118 -0.96 1.77 -15.51
CA ALA A 118 -2.15 2.63 -15.52
C ALA A 118 -2.40 3.31 -14.17
N TYR A 119 -2.06 2.66 -13.06
CA TYR A 119 -2.14 3.27 -11.73
C TYR A 119 -1.24 4.51 -11.65
N LEU A 120 0.01 4.38 -12.10
CA LEU A 120 0.99 5.47 -12.11
C LEU A 120 0.63 6.58 -13.10
N THR A 121 0.23 6.21 -14.33
CA THR A 121 0.17 7.18 -15.46
C THR A 121 -1.24 7.58 -15.86
N GLY A 122 -2.25 6.91 -15.32
CA GLY A 122 -3.65 7.04 -15.71
C GLY A 122 -4.06 6.03 -16.79
N ALA A 123 -5.29 5.52 -16.66
CA ALA A 123 -5.83 4.45 -17.50
C ALA A 123 -5.86 4.79 -19.00
N ASN A 124 -6.26 6.00 -19.35
CA ASN A 124 -6.42 6.41 -20.77
C ASN A 124 -5.10 6.31 -21.55
N ARG A 125 -3.98 6.62 -20.91
CA ARG A 125 -2.67 6.57 -21.54
C ARG A 125 -2.26 5.13 -21.89
N ILE A 126 -2.56 4.20 -21.01
CA ILE A 126 -2.26 2.78 -21.21
C ILE A 126 -3.26 2.14 -22.17
N LEU A 127 -4.53 2.55 -22.19
CA LEU A 127 -5.51 2.09 -23.18
C LEU A 127 -5.09 2.44 -24.61
N LEU A 128 -4.48 3.61 -24.82
CA LEU A 128 -4.06 4.05 -26.15
C LEU A 128 -2.74 3.41 -26.61
N ALA A 129 -1.80 3.19 -25.72
CA ALA A 129 -0.44 2.81 -26.07
C ALA A 129 -0.01 1.43 -25.54
N GLY A 130 -0.77 0.82 -24.63
CA GLY A 130 -0.41 -0.42 -23.98
C GLY A 130 0.96 -0.34 -23.28
N LEU A 131 1.70 -1.44 -23.31
CA LEU A 131 3.08 -1.48 -22.78
C LEU A 131 4.10 -0.75 -23.68
N ALA A 132 3.72 -0.31 -24.87
CA ALA A 132 4.56 0.57 -25.68
C ALA A 132 4.73 1.95 -25.04
N TYR A 133 3.80 2.36 -24.13
CA TYR A 133 4.01 3.49 -23.26
C TYR A 133 4.94 3.12 -22.12
N SER A 134 6.22 2.96 -22.42
CA SER A 134 7.22 2.74 -21.39
C SER A 134 8.32 3.80 -21.45
N ASN A 135 8.53 4.46 -20.33
CA ASN A 135 9.73 5.23 -20.03
C ASN A 135 10.42 4.61 -18.81
N ALA A 136 11.59 5.12 -18.45
CA ALA A 136 12.37 4.57 -17.34
C ALA A 136 11.62 4.63 -15.99
N GLU A 137 10.73 5.60 -15.78
CA GLU A 137 9.93 5.74 -14.57
C GLU A 137 8.86 4.65 -14.49
N VAL A 138 8.06 4.48 -15.57
CA VAL A 138 7.03 3.44 -15.67
C VAL A 138 7.66 2.06 -15.49
N TYR A 139 8.78 1.80 -16.17
CA TYR A 139 9.49 0.52 -16.05
C TYR A 139 9.91 0.23 -14.60
N ARG A 140 10.52 1.20 -13.92
CA ARG A 140 10.93 1.04 -12.50
C ARG A 140 9.73 0.80 -11.59
N TYR A 141 8.65 1.56 -11.78
CA TYR A 141 7.44 1.42 -10.98
C TYR A 141 6.83 0.02 -11.14
N VAL A 142 6.56 -0.41 -12.38
CA VAL A 142 6.00 -1.74 -12.68
C VAL A 142 6.89 -2.87 -12.14
N SER A 143 8.21 -2.74 -12.31
CA SER A 143 9.17 -3.72 -11.81
C SER A 143 9.17 -3.82 -10.29
N ASN A 144 9.10 -2.68 -9.58
CA ASN A 144 9.02 -2.65 -8.12
C ASN A 144 7.72 -3.29 -7.60
N VAL A 145 6.58 -2.92 -8.18
CA VAL A 145 5.29 -3.54 -7.82
C VAL A 145 5.31 -5.05 -8.06
N ALA A 146 5.80 -5.48 -9.22
CA ALA A 146 5.86 -6.91 -9.57
C ALA A 146 6.81 -7.71 -8.65
N ARG A 147 7.95 -7.13 -8.25
CA ARG A 147 8.89 -7.73 -7.30
C ARG A 147 8.22 -7.90 -5.93
N LEU A 148 7.66 -6.83 -5.36
CA LEU A 148 7.01 -6.86 -4.06
C LEU A 148 5.81 -7.80 -4.04
N TYR A 149 5.00 -7.81 -5.09
CA TYR A 149 3.87 -8.71 -5.23
C TYR A 149 4.29 -10.18 -5.18
N ARG A 150 5.34 -10.55 -5.90
CA ARG A 150 5.89 -11.92 -5.88
C ARG A 150 6.43 -12.30 -4.50
N GLU A 151 7.20 -11.42 -3.87
CA GLU A 151 7.75 -11.64 -2.52
C GLU A 151 6.65 -11.87 -1.49
N LYS A 152 5.60 -11.04 -1.51
CA LYS A 152 4.47 -11.15 -0.57
C LYS A 152 3.67 -12.45 -0.82
N ARG A 153 3.46 -12.84 -2.08
CA ARG A 153 2.80 -14.10 -2.42
C ARG A 153 3.59 -15.33 -1.97
N LEU A 154 4.89 -15.33 -2.13
CA LEU A 154 5.73 -16.42 -1.67
C LEU A 154 5.69 -16.55 -0.14
N LYS A 155 5.83 -15.45 0.59
CA LYS A 155 5.71 -15.44 2.06
C LYS A 155 4.39 -16.02 2.53
N ARG A 156 3.26 -15.62 1.93
CA ARG A 156 1.95 -16.16 2.28
C ARG A 156 1.87 -17.66 2.08
N ARG A 157 2.32 -18.18 0.94
CA ARG A 157 2.33 -19.63 0.66
C ARG A 157 3.14 -20.42 1.68
N HIS A 158 4.30 -19.90 2.09
CA HIS A 158 5.11 -20.53 3.12
C HIS A 158 4.38 -20.59 4.48
N THR A 159 3.71 -19.48 4.86
CA THR A 159 2.95 -19.43 6.11
C THR A 159 1.75 -20.38 6.09
N GLU A 160 1.01 -20.44 5.00
CA GLU A 160 -0.14 -21.35 4.82
C GLU A 160 0.30 -22.82 4.83
N GLY A 161 1.41 -23.17 4.16
CA GLY A 161 1.97 -24.52 4.15
C GLY A 161 2.50 -24.98 5.50
N SER A 162 3.12 -24.08 6.26
CA SER A 162 3.60 -24.40 7.62
C SER A 162 2.43 -24.66 8.57
N ALA A 163 1.36 -23.84 8.49
CA ALA A 163 0.18 -24.03 9.32
C ALA A 163 -0.57 -25.34 9.01
N GLN A 164 -0.63 -25.76 7.74
CA GLN A 164 -1.21 -27.05 7.37
C GLN A 164 -0.40 -28.24 7.91
N ASN A 165 0.92 -28.19 7.82
CA ASN A 165 1.78 -29.26 8.35
C ASN A 165 1.69 -29.41 9.88
N GLU A 166 1.48 -28.30 10.61
CA GLU A 166 1.28 -28.35 12.08
C GLU A 166 -0.07 -28.98 12.46
N LEU A 167 -1.11 -28.79 11.64
CA LEU A 167 -2.43 -29.38 11.84
C LEU A 167 -2.45 -30.88 11.53
N GLU A 168 -1.70 -31.32 10.53
CA GLU A 168 -1.63 -32.73 10.12
C GLU A 168 -0.66 -33.57 11.00
N GLY A 169 0.42 -32.95 11.50
CA GLY A 169 1.40 -33.62 12.36
C GLY A 169 0.99 -33.79 13.82
N GLY A 170 -0.14 -33.20 14.25
CA GLY A 170 -0.68 -33.31 15.62
C GLY A 170 -1.66 -34.46 15.86
N SER A 171 -1.89 -35.32 14.87
CA SER A 171 -2.85 -36.44 14.95
C SER A 171 -2.19 -37.83 14.92
N GLU A 172 -1.08 -38.05 15.60
CA GLU A 172 -0.64 -39.39 15.93
C GLU A 172 -0.98 -39.71 17.39
N PRO A 173 -1.64 -40.84 17.67
CA PRO A 173 -2.09 -41.26 18.99
C PRO A 173 -0.97 -41.80 19.87
#